data_01050aeca029adfef7ca2593d5d615f7
#
_entry.id   01050aeca029adfef7ca2593d5d615f7
#
_cell.length_a   1.000
_cell.length_b   1.000
_cell.length_c   1.000
_cell.angle_alpha   90.00
_cell.angle_beta   90.00
_cell.angle_gamma   90.00
#
_symmetry.space_group_name_H-M   'P 1'
#
loop_
_entity.id
_entity.type
_entity.pdbx_description
1 polymer ?
#
loop_
_entity_poly.entity_id
_entity_poly.type
_entity_poly.pdbx_seq_one_letter_code
_entity_poly.pdbx_strand_id
1 'polypeptide(L)'
;MRRTNTLQLLVIFLLTISCADRHPEAQEKAASHPQAIEIQGSEQPKLSPAGGETKNYVPGEILVKFRDGTTDQAKEAIQRKVHLETIRLISKPNLYLMKILDGSSVESVMERLGKFKEVKYAEPNYIRSKR
;
A
#
# COMPACT_ATOMS: atom_id res chain seq x y z
N MET A 1 4.89 -23.73 -49.89
CA MET A 1 5.73 -22.56 -50.24
C MET A 1 6.31 -21.97 -48.95
N ARG A 2 7.60 -22.03 -48.88
CA ARG A 2 8.49 -21.57 -47.79
C ARG A 2 8.45 -20.06 -47.70
N ARG A 3 8.54 -19.50 -46.51
CA ARG A 3 9.42 -18.34 -46.22
C ARG A 3 9.69 -18.24 -44.71
N THR A 4 10.83 -18.74 -44.38
CA THR A 4 11.65 -18.42 -43.23
C THR A 4 11.99 -16.93 -43.23
N ASN A 5 11.92 -16.24 -42.08
CA ASN A 5 12.76 -15.08 -41.86
C ASN A 5 13.33 -15.13 -40.45
N THR A 6 14.50 -15.66 -40.42
CA THR A 6 15.57 -15.50 -39.47
C THR A 6 16.16 -14.09 -39.61
N LEU A 7 16.31 -13.35 -38.53
CA LEU A 7 17.40 -12.41 -38.31
C LEU A 7 17.22 -11.87 -36.84
N GLN A 8 17.79 -12.44 -35.86
CA GLN A 8 19.16 -12.30 -35.39
C GLN A 8 19.61 -10.84 -35.37
N LEU A 9 19.58 -10.25 -34.17
CA LEU A 9 20.53 -9.22 -33.78
C LEU A 9 20.80 -9.29 -32.29
N LEU A 10 21.87 -9.98 -32.02
CA LEU A 10 22.64 -10.03 -30.78
C LEU A 10 23.33 -8.68 -30.62
N VAL A 11 23.00 -7.92 -29.59
CA VAL A 11 23.84 -6.81 -29.16
C VAL A 11 24.21 -7.03 -27.71
N ILE A 12 25.36 -7.63 -27.56
CA ILE A 12 26.15 -7.69 -26.37
C ILE A 12 26.67 -6.26 -26.14
N PHE A 13 26.25 -5.62 -25.06
CA PHE A 13 26.97 -4.45 -24.57
C PHE A 13 27.53 -4.76 -23.21
N LEU A 14 28.75 -5.31 -23.24
CA LEU A 14 29.67 -5.33 -22.13
C LEU A 14 30.17 -3.89 -21.92
N LEU A 15 29.86 -3.30 -20.80
CA LEU A 15 30.60 -2.18 -20.26
C LEU A 15 30.90 -2.43 -18.79
N THR A 16 32.05 -3.02 -18.59
CA THR A 16 32.81 -2.99 -17.37
C THR A 16 33.24 -1.55 -17.07
N ILE A 17 32.84 -1.02 -15.93
CA ILE A 17 33.56 0.09 -15.32
C ILE A 17 33.90 -0.33 -13.91
N SER A 18 35.18 -0.66 -13.80
CA SER A 18 35.98 -0.84 -12.62
C SER A 18 36.32 0.51 -11.99
N CYS A 19 36.75 0.46 -10.75
CA CYS A 19 37.43 1.51 -9.96
C CYS A 19 36.49 2.45 -9.18
N ALA A 20 36.74 2.74 -7.93
CA ALA A 20 37.90 2.57 -7.12
C ALA A 20 37.50 2.68 -5.64
N ASP A 21 38.21 1.89 -4.84
CA ASP A 21 38.54 2.12 -3.46
C ASP A 21 38.72 3.60 -3.11
N ARG A 22 38.11 4.03 -2.05
CA ARG A 22 38.73 4.97 -1.14
C ARG A 22 38.07 4.88 0.24
N HIS A 23 38.66 4.01 1.08
CA HIS A 23 38.65 4.25 2.52
C HIS A 23 39.53 5.49 2.79
N PRO A 24 39.22 6.30 3.77
CA PRO A 24 40.19 6.60 4.79
C PRO A 24 39.70 6.25 6.19
N GLU A 25 40.61 5.62 6.85
CA GLU A 25 40.76 5.30 8.25
C GLU A 25 40.54 6.50 9.20
N ALA A 26 39.99 6.12 10.35
CA ALA A 26 40.38 6.51 11.70
C ALA A 26 40.53 8.01 12.05
N GLN A 27 39.72 8.45 12.96
CA GLN A 27 40.22 9.07 14.16
C GLN A 27 39.31 8.83 15.37
N GLU A 28 39.82 7.94 16.18
CA GLU A 28 39.53 7.79 17.59
C GLU A 28 39.84 9.12 18.33
N LYS A 29 38.87 9.61 19.08
CA LYS A 29 39.22 10.41 20.27
C LYS A 29 38.13 10.23 21.34
N ALA A 30 38.52 9.49 22.33
CA ALA A 30 37.88 9.35 23.61
C ALA A 30 37.71 10.70 24.31
N ALA A 31 36.57 10.93 24.91
CA ALA A 31 36.47 11.64 26.19
C ALA A 31 35.08 11.41 26.79
N SER A 32 35.09 10.62 27.81
CA SER A 32 34.22 10.48 28.93
C SER A 32 33.32 11.68 29.26
N HIS A 33 32.02 11.49 29.42
CA HIS A 33 31.31 11.92 30.64
C HIS A 33 29.99 11.18 30.78
N PRO A 34 29.73 10.52 31.89
CA PRO A 34 28.40 9.98 32.17
C PRO A 34 27.56 11.07 32.83
N GLN A 35 26.60 11.61 32.13
CA GLN A 35 25.53 12.35 32.79
C GLN A 35 24.28 11.50 32.74
N ALA A 36 23.90 11.03 33.90
CA ALA A 36 22.61 10.51 34.19
C ALA A 36 21.56 11.56 33.79
N ILE A 37 20.74 11.26 32.80
CA ILE A 37 19.53 12.01 32.53
C ILE A 37 18.37 11.13 32.96
N GLU A 38 17.71 11.62 33.97
CA GLU A 38 16.45 11.23 34.54
C GLU A 38 15.46 10.76 33.46
N ILE A 39 14.92 9.58 33.71
CA ILE A 39 13.76 9.07 32.99
C ILE A 39 12.54 9.86 33.45
N GLN A 40 12.23 10.94 32.77
CA GLN A 40 10.96 11.61 32.94
C GLN A 40 10.08 11.28 31.72
N GLY A 41 8.96 10.64 32.04
CA GLY A 41 7.73 10.74 31.26
C GLY A 41 7.74 10.04 29.92
N SER A 42 7.23 8.83 29.92
CA SER A 42 6.63 8.24 28.72
C SER A 42 5.47 9.13 28.26
N GLU A 43 5.76 10.15 27.49
CA GLU A 43 4.75 10.76 26.64
C GLU A 43 4.55 9.84 25.44
N GLN A 44 3.56 8.96 25.61
CA GLN A 44 2.87 8.41 24.45
C GLN A 44 2.52 9.56 23.49
N PRO A 45 2.81 9.43 22.20
CA PRO A 45 2.25 10.36 21.23
C PRO A 45 0.74 10.28 21.35
N LYS A 46 0.16 11.27 21.99
CA LYS A 46 -1.26 11.53 22.04
C LYS A 46 -1.67 11.78 20.59
N LEU A 47 -2.10 10.72 19.93
CA LEU A 47 -2.89 10.82 18.71
C LEU A 47 -4.11 11.66 19.08
N SER A 48 -4.01 12.97 18.82
CA SER A 48 -5.18 13.85 18.84
C SER A 48 -6.18 13.28 17.84
N PRO A 49 -7.37 12.89 18.28
CA PRO A 49 -8.45 12.71 17.33
C PRO A 49 -8.83 14.12 16.88
N ALA A 50 -8.32 14.53 15.71
CA ALA A 50 -8.90 15.61 14.97
C ALA A 50 -10.41 15.34 14.88
N GLY A 51 -11.21 16.27 15.38
CA GLY A 51 -12.63 16.18 15.60
C GLY A 51 -13.36 15.46 14.47
N GLY A 52 -13.98 14.37 14.78
CA GLY A 52 -14.71 13.57 13.83
C GLY A 52 -15.80 12.86 14.56
N GLU A 53 -17.00 13.02 14.06
CA GLU A 53 -18.14 12.16 14.24
C GLU A 53 -17.69 10.74 14.53
N THR A 54 -18.27 10.10 15.51
CA THR A 54 -18.04 8.68 15.81
C THR A 54 -18.39 7.86 14.58
N LYS A 55 -17.39 7.63 13.76
CA LYS A 55 -17.56 6.89 12.52
C LYS A 55 -17.86 5.43 12.88
N ASN A 56 -19.10 4.99 12.71
CA ASN A 56 -19.56 3.65 13.01
C ASN A 56 -19.06 2.61 11.99
N TYR A 57 -17.78 2.67 11.61
CA TYR A 57 -17.17 1.70 10.71
C TYR A 57 -15.75 1.33 11.17
N VAL A 58 -15.25 0.21 10.69
CA VAL A 58 -13.89 -0.27 10.99
C VAL A 58 -12.87 0.59 10.22
N PRO A 59 -11.96 1.32 10.91
CA PRO A 59 -10.94 2.10 10.23
C PRO A 59 -10.04 1.21 9.37
N GLY A 60 -9.70 1.69 8.16
CA GLY A 60 -8.81 0.98 7.25
C GLY A 60 -9.45 -0.20 6.52
N GLU A 61 -10.75 -0.42 6.67
CA GLU A 61 -11.47 -1.45 5.94
C GLU A 61 -12.57 -0.86 5.05
N ILE A 62 -12.72 -1.44 3.86
CA ILE A 62 -13.68 -0.99 2.86
C ILE A 62 -14.33 -2.18 2.16
N LEU A 63 -15.62 -2.06 1.88
CA LEU A 63 -16.37 -2.99 1.04
C LEU A 63 -16.35 -2.48 -0.40
N VAL A 64 -15.92 -3.31 -1.34
CA VAL A 64 -15.84 -2.97 -2.75
C VAL A 64 -16.66 -3.96 -3.57
N LYS A 65 -17.62 -3.45 -4.31
CA LYS A 65 -18.42 -4.21 -5.27
C LYS A 65 -17.95 -3.91 -6.68
N PHE A 66 -17.45 -4.92 -7.35
CA PHE A 66 -17.17 -4.83 -8.78
C PHE A 66 -18.39 -5.13 -9.63
N ARG A 67 -18.42 -4.62 -10.84
CA ARG A 67 -19.45 -4.93 -11.83
C ARG A 67 -19.31 -6.37 -12.32
N ASP A 68 -20.41 -6.94 -12.73
CA ASP A 68 -20.42 -8.27 -13.34
C ASP A 68 -19.60 -8.24 -14.64
N GLY A 69 -18.84 -9.32 -14.88
CA GLY A 69 -17.94 -9.40 -16.03
C GLY A 69 -16.56 -8.75 -15.81
N THR A 70 -16.29 -8.09 -14.65
CA THR A 70 -14.93 -7.62 -14.35
C THR A 70 -14.01 -8.81 -14.14
N THR A 71 -12.93 -8.87 -14.94
CA THR A 71 -11.93 -9.93 -14.84
C THR A 71 -11.12 -9.84 -13.55
N ASP A 72 -10.60 -10.96 -13.06
CA ASP A 72 -9.76 -10.97 -11.86
C ASP A 72 -8.49 -10.13 -12.05
N GLN A 73 -7.90 -10.15 -13.25
CA GLN A 73 -6.76 -9.32 -13.59
C GLN A 73 -7.07 -7.80 -13.45
N ALA A 74 -8.27 -7.38 -13.88
CA ALA A 74 -8.70 -5.99 -13.73
C ALA A 74 -8.91 -5.61 -12.25
N LYS A 75 -9.51 -6.51 -11.45
CA LYS A 75 -9.67 -6.32 -10.00
C LYS A 75 -8.32 -6.15 -9.31
N GLU A 76 -7.35 -7.04 -9.58
CA GLU A 76 -6.00 -6.95 -9.03
C GLU A 76 -5.26 -5.68 -9.46
N ALA A 77 -5.42 -5.24 -10.71
CA ALA A 77 -4.82 -4.01 -11.19
C ALA A 77 -5.35 -2.79 -10.43
N ILE A 78 -6.66 -2.74 -10.15
CA ILE A 78 -7.29 -1.68 -9.36
C ILE A 78 -6.80 -1.75 -7.91
N GLN A 79 -6.77 -2.93 -7.29
CA GLN A 79 -6.26 -3.10 -5.92
C GLN A 79 -4.85 -2.58 -5.76
N ARG A 80 -3.94 -2.92 -6.68
CA ARG A 80 -2.56 -2.40 -6.67
C ARG A 80 -2.50 -0.88 -6.80
N LYS A 81 -3.31 -0.28 -7.69
CA LYS A 81 -3.34 1.19 -7.90
C LYS A 81 -3.86 1.96 -6.70
N VAL A 82 -4.76 1.35 -5.93
CA VAL A 82 -5.40 2.00 -4.78
C VAL A 82 -4.83 1.51 -3.44
N HIS A 83 -3.81 0.65 -3.49
CA HIS A 83 -3.14 0.04 -2.33
C HIS A 83 -4.12 -0.71 -1.40
N LEU A 84 -4.89 -1.61 -2.00
CA LEU A 84 -5.85 -2.46 -1.30
C LEU A 84 -5.40 -3.92 -1.29
N GLU A 85 -5.73 -4.61 -0.22
CA GLU A 85 -5.57 -6.05 -0.06
C GLU A 85 -6.93 -6.71 0.21
N THR A 86 -7.22 -7.81 -0.47
CA THR A 86 -8.45 -8.57 -0.22
C THR A 86 -8.35 -9.34 1.09
N ILE A 87 -9.23 -9.03 2.05
CA ILE A 87 -9.39 -9.81 3.28
C ILE A 87 -10.24 -11.05 2.98
N ARG A 88 -11.41 -10.84 2.36
CA ARG A 88 -12.33 -11.94 2.02
C ARG A 88 -13.39 -11.53 1.00
N LEU A 89 -13.94 -12.52 0.33
CA LEU A 89 -15.17 -12.38 -0.47
C LEU A 89 -16.38 -12.42 0.48
N ILE A 90 -17.19 -11.36 0.46
CA ILE A 90 -18.39 -11.25 1.32
C ILE A 90 -19.60 -11.91 0.64
N SER A 91 -19.80 -11.63 -0.64
CA SER A 91 -20.94 -12.16 -1.39
C SER A 91 -20.60 -12.35 -2.86
N LYS A 92 -21.09 -13.46 -3.41
CA LYS A 92 -21.07 -13.69 -4.86
C LYS A 92 -22.24 -12.93 -5.53
N PRO A 93 -22.03 -12.38 -6.73
CA PRO A 93 -20.75 -12.16 -7.35
C PRO A 93 -20.08 -10.86 -6.83
N ASN A 94 -18.75 -10.86 -6.72
CA ASN A 94 -17.88 -9.67 -6.76
C ASN A 94 -17.98 -8.62 -5.61
N LEU A 95 -18.47 -8.98 -4.40
CA LEU A 95 -18.40 -8.10 -3.22
C LEU A 95 -17.28 -8.56 -2.29
N TYR A 96 -16.28 -7.71 -2.09
CA TYR A 96 -15.08 -8.01 -1.32
C TYR A 96 -14.94 -7.06 -0.13
N LEU A 97 -14.49 -7.60 1.01
CA LEU A 97 -13.92 -6.81 2.09
C LEU A 97 -12.42 -6.65 1.84
N MET A 98 -11.95 -5.42 1.85
CA MET A 98 -10.57 -5.09 1.57
C MET A 98 -9.97 -4.21 2.66
N LYS A 99 -8.66 -4.37 2.87
CA LYS A 99 -7.85 -3.57 3.78
C LYS A 99 -7.11 -2.49 3.00
N ILE A 100 -7.04 -1.28 3.57
CA ILE A 100 -6.27 -0.16 3.05
C ILE A 100 -4.84 -0.28 3.59
N LEU A 101 -3.84 -0.32 2.70
CA LEU A 101 -2.44 -0.56 3.05
C LEU A 101 -1.61 0.71 3.21
N ASP A 102 -2.02 1.81 2.57
CA ASP A 102 -1.25 3.06 2.51
C ASP A 102 -1.62 4.08 3.60
N GLY A 103 -2.46 3.69 4.55
CA GLY A 103 -2.92 4.57 5.63
C GLY A 103 -3.88 5.68 5.19
N SER A 104 -4.33 5.68 3.94
CA SER A 104 -5.34 6.62 3.45
C SER A 104 -6.66 6.47 4.21
N SER A 105 -7.42 7.58 4.30
CA SER A 105 -8.78 7.50 4.86
C SER A 105 -9.72 6.73 3.94
N VAL A 106 -10.74 6.10 4.54
CA VAL A 106 -11.75 5.33 3.80
C VAL A 106 -12.42 6.20 2.74
N GLU A 107 -12.72 7.46 3.06
CA GLU A 107 -13.34 8.41 2.14
C GLU A 107 -12.45 8.71 0.92
N SER A 108 -11.15 8.93 1.14
CA SER A 108 -10.20 9.16 0.05
C SER A 108 -10.09 7.95 -0.87
N VAL A 109 -10.10 6.73 -0.29
CA VAL A 109 -10.08 5.49 -1.06
C VAL A 109 -11.37 5.30 -1.86
N MET A 110 -12.53 5.63 -1.28
CA MET A 110 -13.82 5.58 -1.98
C MET A 110 -13.82 6.51 -3.20
N GLU A 111 -13.30 7.74 -3.06
CA GLU A 111 -13.19 8.68 -4.17
C GLU A 111 -12.29 8.13 -5.29
N ARG A 112 -11.12 7.55 -4.92
CA ARG A 112 -10.21 6.93 -5.90
C ARG A 112 -10.87 5.75 -6.61
N LEU A 113 -11.60 4.89 -5.89
CA LEU A 113 -12.32 3.75 -6.45
C LEU A 113 -13.45 4.17 -7.38
N GLY A 114 -14.14 5.29 -7.09
CA GLY A 114 -15.19 5.83 -7.94
C GLY A 114 -14.75 6.24 -9.35
N LYS A 115 -13.44 6.40 -9.57
CA LYS A 115 -12.87 6.72 -10.89
C LYS A 115 -12.75 5.49 -11.81
N PHE A 116 -12.91 4.28 -11.29
CA PHE A 116 -12.83 3.06 -12.07
C PHE A 116 -14.22 2.59 -12.52
N LYS A 117 -14.41 2.46 -13.82
CA LYS A 117 -15.68 2.00 -14.40
C LYS A 117 -16.05 0.56 -14.00
N GLU A 118 -15.07 -0.25 -13.63
CA GLU A 118 -15.21 -1.62 -13.17
C GLU A 118 -15.80 -1.71 -11.75
N VAL A 119 -15.68 -0.64 -10.96
CA VAL A 119 -16.25 -0.56 -9.62
C VAL A 119 -17.71 -0.14 -9.72
N LYS A 120 -18.60 -0.91 -9.11
CA LYS A 120 -20.03 -0.59 -9.02
C LYS A 120 -20.31 0.38 -7.89
N TYR A 121 -19.74 0.10 -6.71
CA TYR A 121 -19.72 0.98 -5.54
C TYR A 121 -18.64 0.56 -4.55
N ALA A 122 -18.30 1.47 -3.66
CA ALA A 122 -17.46 1.23 -2.50
C ALA A 122 -18.11 1.88 -1.26
N GLU A 123 -18.02 1.22 -0.11
CA GLU A 123 -18.64 1.69 1.14
C GLU A 123 -17.76 1.32 2.35
N PRO A 124 -17.80 2.08 3.45
CA PRO A 124 -17.11 1.73 4.67
C PRO A 124 -17.62 0.39 5.23
N ASN A 125 -16.76 -0.36 5.95
CA ASN A 125 -17.19 -1.54 6.68
C ASN A 125 -17.90 -1.13 7.97
N TYR A 126 -19.19 -0.87 7.90
CA TYR A 126 -19.99 -0.42 9.05
C TYR A 126 -20.10 -1.49 10.14
N ILE A 127 -19.88 -1.06 11.38
CA ILE A 127 -20.10 -1.89 12.58
C ILE A 127 -21.59 -2.03 12.81
N ARG A 128 -22.12 -3.24 12.65
CA ARG A 128 -23.51 -3.53 12.99
C ARG A 128 -23.62 -3.80 14.48
N SER A 129 -24.24 -2.89 15.23
CA SER A 129 -24.67 -3.18 16.61
C SER A 129 -25.72 -4.28 16.57
N LYS A 130 -25.46 -5.40 17.24
CA LYS A 130 -26.51 -6.40 17.49
C LYS A 130 -27.51 -5.75 18.44
N ARG A 131 -28.73 -5.58 18.00
CA ARG A 131 -29.88 -5.34 18.90
C ARG A 131 -30.27 -6.63 19.59
#